data_41a577a9ebb6988762e3b9aae993ed42
#
_entry.id   41a577a9ebb6988762e3b9aae993ed42
#
_cell.length_a   1.000
_cell.length_b   1.000
_cell.length_c   1.000
_cell.angle_alpha   90.00
_cell.angle_beta   90.00
_cell.angle_gamma   90.00
#
_symmetry.space_group_name_H-M   'P 1'
#
loop_
_entity.id
_entity.type
_entity.pdbx_description
1 polymer ?
#
loop_
_entity_poly.entity_id
_entity_poly.type
_entity_poly.pdbx_seq_one_letter_code
_entity_poly.pdbx_strand_id
1 'polypeptide(L)'
;MRMGHTSPFEMCEIKFHIRVPMDTWRQWIRHRTANVNEYSTRYSIAIDQAQTTDTDGWREQSKANHQGSGDFLPGEIGEALTREETEIQKRARDIYNQRIERGVAREQARKDLPLSTYTEAYWKIDLHNLLHFLGLRMDSHAQKEIRAYATIIGNEIVAKWVPMTWQAFLDYRVNSLRLSARDLDIVKT
;
A
#
# COMPACT_ATOMS: atom_id res chain seq x y z
N MET A 1 17.68 13.03 -13.01
CA MET A 1 17.76 12.25 -11.74
C MET A 1 19.12 12.40 -11.07
N ARG A 2 20.25 12.11 -11.75
CA ARG A 2 21.62 12.23 -11.20
C ARG A 2 21.92 13.60 -10.58
N MET A 3 21.52 14.68 -11.23
CA MET A 3 21.81 16.08 -10.81
C MET A 3 20.75 16.67 -9.87
N GLY A 4 19.80 15.88 -9.40
CA GLY A 4 18.75 16.35 -8.48
C GLY A 4 17.67 17.23 -9.10
N HIS A 5 17.64 17.43 -10.42
CA HIS A 5 16.59 18.20 -11.09
C HIS A 5 15.28 17.40 -11.06
N THR A 6 14.19 17.99 -10.58
CA THR A 6 12.89 17.34 -10.35
C THR A 6 11.80 17.84 -11.29
N SER A 7 11.84 19.11 -11.69
CA SER A 7 10.76 19.76 -12.44
C SER A 7 10.31 19.04 -13.72
N PRO A 8 11.19 18.39 -14.55
CA PRO A 8 10.71 17.65 -15.70
C PRO A 8 9.84 16.44 -15.33
N PHE A 9 10.05 15.85 -14.15
CA PHE A 9 9.26 14.73 -13.63
C PHE A 9 7.96 15.21 -12.98
N GLU A 10 7.94 16.42 -12.45
CA GLU A 10 6.74 17.06 -11.87
C GLU A 10 5.71 17.44 -12.94
N MET A 11 6.15 17.69 -14.19
CA MET A 11 5.26 17.99 -15.33
C MET A 11 4.63 16.73 -15.95
N CYS A 12 5.05 15.55 -15.54
CA CYS A 12 4.56 14.27 -16.05
C CYS A 12 3.63 13.63 -15.02
N GLU A 13 2.36 13.45 -15.35
CA GLU A 13 1.34 12.97 -14.42
C GLU A 13 0.70 11.67 -14.89
N ILE A 14 0.27 10.85 -13.93
CA ILE A 14 -0.54 9.65 -14.17
C ILE A 14 -1.70 9.58 -13.17
N LYS A 15 -2.80 9.03 -13.61
CA LYS A 15 -3.97 8.75 -12.77
C LYS A 15 -4.25 7.26 -12.75
N PHE A 16 -4.30 6.69 -11.57
CA PHE A 16 -4.68 5.32 -11.31
C PHE A 16 -6.12 5.23 -10.82
N HIS A 17 -6.83 4.20 -11.23
CA HIS A 17 -7.97 3.67 -10.49
C HIS A 17 -7.46 2.48 -9.69
N ILE A 18 -7.52 2.58 -8.37
CA ILE A 18 -6.98 1.56 -7.47
C ILE A 18 -8.09 0.98 -6.62
N ARG A 19 -7.99 -0.32 -6.36
CA ARG A 19 -8.78 -1.04 -5.39
C ARG A 19 -7.84 -1.66 -4.36
N VAL A 20 -8.02 -1.32 -3.11
CA VAL A 20 -7.05 -1.60 -2.05
C VAL A 20 -7.75 -1.77 -0.71
N PRO A 21 -7.29 -2.66 0.20
CA PRO A 21 -7.81 -2.73 1.56
C PRO A 21 -7.56 -1.41 2.31
N MET A 22 -8.49 -1.02 3.18
CA MET A 22 -8.44 0.27 3.88
C MET A 22 -7.23 0.42 4.80
N ASP A 23 -6.70 -0.65 5.38
CA ASP A 23 -5.47 -0.63 6.18
C ASP A 23 -4.25 -0.23 5.33
N THR A 24 -4.12 -0.85 4.16
CA THR A 24 -3.08 -0.53 3.17
C THR A 24 -3.28 0.88 2.59
N TRP A 25 -4.54 1.27 2.33
CA TRP A 25 -4.87 2.61 1.87
C TRP A 25 -4.45 3.70 2.87
N ARG A 26 -4.59 3.46 4.16
CA ARG A 26 -4.15 4.39 5.21
C ARG A 26 -2.65 4.67 5.19
N GLN A 27 -1.83 3.72 4.78
CA GLN A 27 -0.41 3.95 4.55
C GLN A 27 -0.17 4.70 3.23
N TRP A 28 -0.93 4.36 2.18
CA TRP A 28 -0.79 4.95 0.86
C TRP A 28 -1.03 6.46 0.87
N ILE A 29 -2.12 6.90 1.47
CA ILE A 29 -2.50 8.32 1.57
C ILE A 29 -1.57 9.17 2.44
N ARG A 30 -0.56 8.57 3.09
CA ARG A 30 0.53 9.33 3.74
C ARG A 30 1.44 10.01 2.71
N HIS A 31 1.42 9.58 1.46
CA HIS A 31 2.02 10.25 0.32
C HIS A 31 1.08 11.37 -0.16
N ARG A 32 1.22 12.56 0.44
CA ARG A 32 0.25 13.65 0.35
C ARG A 32 0.34 14.50 -0.92
N THR A 33 1.45 14.44 -1.66
CA THR A 33 1.63 15.17 -2.92
C THR A 33 0.95 14.40 -4.05
N ALA A 34 -0.36 14.34 -4.00
CA ALA A 34 -1.22 13.65 -4.96
C ALA A 34 -2.65 14.18 -4.82
N ASN A 35 -3.48 13.95 -5.85
CA ASN A 35 -4.91 14.19 -5.80
C ASN A 35 -5.64 12.85 -5.59
N VAL A 36 -6.58 12.84 -4.68
CA VAL A 36 -7.36 11.64 -4.33
C VAL A 36 -8.84 11.92 -4.46
N ASN A 37 -9.55 10.99 -5.09
CA ASN A 37 -11.01 10.93 -5.07
C ASN A 37 -11.40 9.49 -4.70
N GLU A 38 -11.70 9.28 -3.42
CA GLU A 38 -12.03 7.98 -2.86
C GLU A 38 -13.53 7.72 -2.90
N TYR A 39 -13.89 6.49 -3.20
CA TYR A 39 -15.26 5.99 -3.12
C TYR A 39 -15.84 6.17 -1.71
N SER A 40 -16.94 6.89 -1.62
CA SER A 40 -17.52 7.20 -0.32
C SER A 40 -18.61 6.21 0.08
N THR A 41 -18.34 5.40 1.09
CA THR A 41 -19.32 4.51 1.72
C THR A 41 -20.39 5.25 2.56
N ARG A 42 -20.34 6.59 2.63
CA ARG A 42 -21.44 7.41 3.18
C ARG A 42 -22.57 7.55 2.18
N TYR A 43 -22.25 7.61 0.89
CA TYR A 43 -23.22 7.81 -0.19
C TYR A 43 -23.56 6.52 -0.94
N SER A 44 -22.72 5.52 -0.84
CA SER A 44 -22.83 4.25 -1.56
C SER A 44 -22.70 3.06 -0.60
N ILE A 45 -23.15 1.90 -1.05
CA ILE A 45 -23.00 0.63 -0.31
C ILE A 45 -21.50 0.28 -0.28
N ALA A 46 -21.00 -0.16 0.88
CA ALA A 46 -19.62 -0.60 1.02
C ALA A 46 -19.31 -1.77 0.08
N ILE A 47 -18.10 -1.78 -0.48
CA ILE A 47 -17.65 -2.87 -1.35
C ILE A 47 -17.77 -4.20 -0.59
N ASP A 48 -18.43 -5.17 -1.21
CA ASP A 48 -18.73 -6.48 -0.58
C ASP A 48 -17.56 -7.45 -0.73
N GLN A 49 -16.37 -6.99 -0.37
CA GLN A 49 -15.17 -7.81 -0.31
C GLN A 49 -14.21 -7.28 0.75
N ALA A 50 -13.52 -8.20 1.40
CA ALA A 50 -12.41 -7.94 2.31
C ALA A 50 -11.20 -8.76 1.88
N GLN A 51 -10.02 -8.28 2.16
CA GLN A 51 -8.79 -9.05 2.03
C GLN A 51 -8.75 -10.06 3.17
N THR A 52 -8.57 -11.33 2.84
CA THR A 52 -8.30 -12.39 3.81
C THR A 52 -6.83 -12.77 3.71
N THR A 53 -6.19 -12.97 4.84
CA THR A 53 -4.80 -13.43 4.91
C THR A 53 -4.75 -14.93 4.62
N ASP A 54 -3.91 -15.34 3.67
CA ASP A 54 -3.69 -16.75 3.36
C ASP A 54 -3.14 -17.49 4.59
N THR A 55 -3.39 -18.78 4.70
CA THR A 55 -2.96 -19.60 5.84
C THR A 55 -1.45 -19.60 6.04
N ASP A 56 -0.69 -19.45 4.97
CA ASP A 56 0.77 -19.30 4.96
C ASP A 56 1.24 -17.84 4.90
N GLY A 57 0.31 -16.88 4.99
CA GLY A 57 0.57 -15.45 4.90
C GLY A 57 0.83 -14.73 6.23
N TRP A 58 0.54 -15.36 7.35
CA TRP A 58 0.70 -14.82 8.70
C TRP A 58 2.17 -14.75 9.13
N ARG A 59 2.55 -13.67 9.77
CA ARG A 59 3.95 -13.37 10.08
C ARG A 59 4.12 -12.97 11.54
N GLU A 60 5.27 -13.29 12.09
CA GLU A 60 5.69 -12.82 13.40
C GLU A 60 5.93 -11.30 13.42
N GLN A 61 5.90 -10.71 14.62
CA GLN A 61 6.40 -9.36 14.80
C GLN A 61 7.92 -9.35 14.64
N SER A 62 8.45 -8.47 13.80
CA SER A 62 9.90 -8.31 13.65
C SER A 62 10.55 -7.88 14.97
N LYS A 63 11.64 -8.55 15.35
CA LYS A 63 12.46 -8.20 16.53
C LYS A 63 13.38 -7.02 16.29
N ALA A 64 13.78 -6.78 15.04
CA ALA A 64 14.75 -5.75 14.67
C ALA A 64 14.10 -4.45 14.17
N ASN A 65 12.89 -4.54 13.61
CA ASN A 65 12.16 -3.41 13.04
C ASN A 65 10.70 -3.44 13.49
N HIS A 66 10.31 -2.53 14.37
CA HIS A 66 8.94 -2.44 14.89
C HIS A 66 7.87 -2.14 13.82
N GLN A 67 8.26 -1.70 12.62
CA GLN A 67 7.35 -1.41 11.50
C GLN A 67 7.23 -2.57 10.51
N GLY A 68 8.12 -3.57 10.59
CA GLY A 68 8.15 -4.72 9.71
C GLY A 68 7.62 -5.99 10.35
N SER A 69 7.39 -7.00 9.54
CA SER A 69 7.10 -8.37 9.97
C SER A 69 8.37 -9.23 9.89
N GLY A 70 8.41 -10.26 10.75
CA GLY A 70 9.44 -11.29 10.76
C GLY A 70 9.09 -12.45 9.84
N ASP A 71 9.47 -13.66 10.27
CA ASP A 71 9.24 -14.90 9.55
C ASP A 71 7.75 -15.29 9.53
N PHE A 72 7.41 -16.24 8.68
CA PHE A 72 6.06 -16.77 8.62
C PHE A 72 5.76 -17.67 9.82
N LEU A 73 4.52 -17.59 10.31
CA LEU A 73 4.02 -18.44 11.37
C LEU A 73 3.82 -19.88 10.85
N PRO A 74 3.90 -20.90 11.75
CA PRO A 74 3.57 -22.28 11.40
C PRO A 74 2.15 -22.41 10.81
N GLY A 75 1.99 -23.30 9.83
CA GLY A 75 0.74 -23.45 9.07
C GLY A 75 -0.50 -23.72 9.93
N GLU A 76 -0.39 -24.54 10.99
CA GLU A 76 -1.51 -24.82 11.91
C GLU A 76 -2.02 -23.55 12.62
N ILE A 77 -1.11 -22.66 13.02
CA ILE A 77 -1.46 -21.35 13.60
C ILE A 77 -2.09 -20.47 12.53
N GLY A 78 -1.51 -20.45 11.33
CA GLY A 78 -2.03 -19.67 10.20
C GLY A 78 -3.46 -20.07 9.79
N GLU A 79 -3.75 -21.38 9.76
CA GLU A 79 -5.10 -21.88 9.48
C GLU A 79 -6.13 -21.42 10.53
N ALA A 80 -5.77 -21.44 11.80
CA ALA A 80 -6.65 -20.96 12.87
C ALA A 80 -6.91 -19.46 12.73
N LEU A 81 -5.86 -18.66 12.50
CA LEU A 81 -5.97 -17.21 12.35
C LEU A 81 -6.79 -16.79 11.10
N THR A 82 -6.58 -17.46 9.96
CA THR A 82 -7.36 -17.21 8.74
C THR A 82 -8.84 -17.53 8.92
N ARG A 83 -9.16 -18.59 9.64
CA ARG A 83 -10.55 -18.94 9.98
C ARG A 83 -11.17 -17.87 10.88
N GLU A 84 -10.50 -17.45 11.94
CA GLU A 84 -10.96 -16.39 12.85
C GLU A 84 -11.18 -15.07 12.10
N GLU A 85 -10.23 -14.68 11.22
CA GLU A 85 -10.35 -13.49 10.38
C GLU A 85 -11.59 -13.56 9.48
N THR A 86 -11.81 -14.70 8.83
CA THR A 86 -12.96 -14.93 7.96
C THR A 86 -14.29 -14.84 8.71
N GLU A 87 -14.36 -15.40 9.92
CA GLU A 87 -15.55 -15.34 10.78
C GLU A 87 -15.87 -13.89 11.19
N ILE A 88 -14.86 -13.14 11.61
CA ILE A 88 -15.02 -11.71 11.97
C ILE A 88 -15.49 -10.89 10.76
N GLN A 89 -14.87 -11.07 9.59
CA GLN A 89 -15.23 -10.38 8.36
C GLN A 89 -16.70 -10.66 7.98
N LYS A 90 -17.10 -11.92 8.00
CA LYS A 90 -18.48 -12.35 7.71
C LYS A 90 -19.46 -11.72 8.71
N ARG A 91 -19.16 -11.82 10.00
CA ARG A 91 -20.05 -11.28 11.05
C ARG A 91 -20.21 -9.76 10.94
N ALA A 92 -19.13 -9.03 10.70
CA ALA A 92 -19.17 -7.58 10.49
C ALA A 92 -20.02 -7.20 9.27
N ARG A 93 -19.89 -7.95 8.17
CA ARG A 93 -20.67 -7.76 6.95
C ARG A 93 -22.15 -8.03 7.18
N ASP A 94 -22.51 -9.10 7.87
CA ASP A 94 -23.91 -9.43 8.19
C ASP A 94 -24.55 -8.32 9.04
N ILE A 95 -23.84 -7.79 10.04
CA ILE A 95 -24.30 -6.67 10.87
C ILE A 95 -24.50 -5.41 10.03
N TYR A 96 -23.56 -5.10 9.13
CA TYR A 96 -23.67 -3.96 8.21
C TYR A 96 -24.94 -4.07 7.35
N ASN A 97 -25.16 -5.22 6.72
CA ASN A 97 -26.32 -5.45 5.85
C ASN A 97 -27.64 -5.33 6.65
N GLN A 98 -27.73 -5.94 7.84
CA GLN A 98 -28.90 -5.81 8.71
C GLN A 98 -29.19 -4.35 9.12
N ARG A 99 -28.16 -3.54 9.34
CA ARG A 99 -28.32 -2.11 9.63
C ARG A 99 -28.90 -1.36 8.43
N ILE A 100 -28.40 -1.65 7.22
CA ILE A 100 -28.91 -1.06 5.97
C ILE A 100 -30.38 -1.43 5.77
N GLU A 101 -30.74 -2.70 5.91
CA GLU A 101 -32.12 -3.20 5.79
C GLU A 101 -33.08 -2.55 6.79
N ARG A 102 -32.59 -2.22 7.99
CA ARG A 102 -33.35 -1.50 9.02
C ARG A 102 -33.42 0.01 8.80
N GLY A 103 -32.87 0.53 7.70
CA GLY A 103 -32.87 1.96 7.38
C GLY A 103 -31.85 2.80 8.15
N VAL A 104 -30.84 2.18 8.79
CA VAL A 104 -29.77 2.92 9.46
C VAL A 104 -28.95 3.68 8.41
N ALA A 105 -28.64 4.95 8.72
CA ALA A 105 -27.81 5.76 7.83
C ALA A 105 -26.48 5.07 7.50
N ARG A 106 -26.07 5.06 6.22
CA ARG A 106 -24.87 4.38 5.74
C ARG A 106 -23.60 4.77 6.51
N GLU A 107 -23.48 6.03 6.87
CA GLU A 107 -22.36 6.53 7.68
C GLU A 107 -22.26 5.88 9.07
N GLN A 108 -23.37 5.44 9.63
CA GLN A 108 -23.42 4.72 10.90
C GLN A 108 -23.31 3.22 10.69
N ALA A 109 -23.97 2.67 9.69
CA ALA A 109 -23.97 1.24 9.40
C ALA A 109 -22.55 0.68 9.19
N ARG A 110 -21.67 1.44 8.51
CA ARG A 110 -20.30 1.04 8.14
C ARG A 110 -19.28 1.02 9.27
N LYS A 111 -19.59 1.54 10.46
CA LYS A 111 -18.61 1.80 11.53
C LYS A 111 -17.79 0.58 11.94
N ASP A 112 -18.42 -0.61 11.91
CA ASP A 112 -17.81 -1.85 12.39
C ASP A 112 -17.28 -2.74 11.26
N LEU A 113 -17.20 -2.21 10.02
CA LEU A 113 -16.54 -2.91 8.94
C LEU A 113 -15.01 -2.97 9.21
N PRO A 114 -14.37 -4.14 9.07
CA PRO A 114 -12.94 -4.28 9.34
C PRO A 114 -12.11 -3.50 8.34
N LEU A 115 -10.91 -3.11 8.74
CA LEU A 115 -9.95 -2.38 7.89
C LEU A 115 -9.47 -3.19 6.67
N SER A 116 -9.66 -4.51 6.69
CA SER A 116 -9.43 -5.38 5.54
C SER A 116 -10.46 -5.20 4.42
N THR A 117 -11.59 -4.50 4.68
CA THR A 117 -12.57 -4.16 3.63
C THR A 117 -11.91 -3.31 2.53
N TYR A 118 -12.17 -3.66 1.27
CA TYR A 118 -11.65 -2.89 0.14
C TYR A 118 -12.32 -1.52 0.03
N THR A 119 -11.53 -0.53 -0.37
CA THR A 119 -11.97 0.75 -0.91
C THR A 119 -11.48 0.91 -2.34
N GLU A 120 -12.04 1.87 -3.07
CA GLU A 120 -11.59 2.25 -4.41
C GLU A 120 -11.31 3.74 -4.44
N ALA A 121 -10.30 4.14 -5.20
CA ALA A 121 -9.96 5.54 -5.36
C ALA A 121 -9.36 5.83 -6.74
N TYR A 122 -9.62 7.02 -7.24
CA TYR A 122 -8.77 7.64 -8.22
C TYR A 122 -7.63 8.35 -7.51
N TRP A 123 -6.40 7.98 -7.88
CA TRP A 123 -5.17 8.54 -7.34
C TRP A 123 -4.35 9.13 -8.49
N LYS A 124 -4.26 10.47 -8.54
CA LYS A 124 -3.48 11.20 -9.55
C LYS A 124 -2.21 11.73 -8.89
N ILE A 125 -1.06 11.47 -9.50
CA ILE A 125 0.24 11.84 -8.97
C ILE A 125 1.19 12.18 -10.11
N ASP A 126 2.09 13.13 -9.88
CA ASP A 126 3.20 13.39 -10.78
C ASP A 126 4.31 12.34 -10.66
N LEU A 127 5.15 12.22 -11.69
CA LEU A 127 6.17 11.19 -11.78
C LEU A 127 7.26 11.35 -10.70
N HIS A 128 7.63 12.56 -10.29
CA HIS A 128 8.59 12.78 -9.22
C HIS A 128 8.12 12.15 -7.91
N ASN A 129 6.90 12.48 -7.51
CA ASN A 129 6.29 11.96 -6.27
C ASN A 129 5.93 10.48 -6.37
N LEU A 130 5.57 10.00 -7.57
CA LEU A 130 5.39 8.56 -7.83
C LEU A 130 6.70 7.78 -7.61
N LEU A 131 7.82 8.24 -8.15
CA LEU A 131 9.12 7.61 -7.92
C LEU A 131 9.54 7.67 -6.45
N HIS A 132 9.18 8.74 -5.73
CA HIS A 132 9.37 8.80 -4.28
C HIS A 132 8.54 7.74 -3.54
N PHE A 133 7.26 7.60 -3.89
CA PHE A 133 6.39 6.54 -3.37
C PHE A 133 6.99 5.15 -3.63
N LEU A 134 7.40 4.88 -4.87
CA LEU A 134 7.96 3.58 -5.26
C LEU A 134 9.27 3.28 -4.50
N GLY A 135 10.15 4.26 -4.35
CA GLY A 135 11.41 4.10 -3.61
C GLY A 135 11.22 3.75 -2.14
N LEU A 136 10.12 4.21 -1.53
CA LEU A 136 9.79 3.88 -0.13
C LEU A 136 8.97 2.60 0.00
N ARG A 137 8.09 2.29 -0.96
CA ARG A 137 7.11 1.21 -0.82
C ARG A 137 7.50 -0.09 -1.51
N MET A 138 8.47 -0.06 -2.42
CA MET A 138 9.11 -1.26 -2.96
C MET A 138 10.23 -1.80 -2.05
N ASP A 139 10.69 -0.99 -1.10
CA ASP A 139 11.73 -1.37 -0.15
C ASP A 139 11.31 -2.59 0.69
N SER A 140 12.27 -3.47 1.01
CA SER A 140 12.04 -4.70 1.77
C SER A 140 11.50 -4.45 3.19
N HIS A 141 11.77 -3.28 3.77
CA HIS A 141 11.26 -2.88 5.08
C HIS A 141 9.82 -2.34 5.03
N ALA A 142 9.26 -2.10 3.84
CA ALA A 142 7.86 -1.72 3.72
C ALA A 142 6.94 -2.91 4.03
N GLN A 143 5.73 -2.62 4.55
CA GLN A 143 4.72 -3.64 4.79
C GLN A 143 4.43 -4.41 3.49
N LYS A 144 4.27 -5.74 3.58
CA LYS A 144 4.14 -6.64 2.42
C LYS A 144 3.02 -6.22 1.48
N GLU A 145 1.87 -5.84 2.04
CA GLU A 145 0.66 -5.53 1.28
C GLU A 145 0.87 -4.30 0.37
N ILE A 146 1.33 -3.16 0.91
CA ILE A 146 1.59 -1.97 0.09
C ILE A 146 2.78 -2.18 -0.86
N ARG A 147 3.77 -3.00 -0.46
CA ARG A 147 4.92 -3.35 -1.30
C ARG A 147 4.47 -4.11 -2.56
N ALA A 148 3.50 -5.01 -2.45
CA ALA A 148 2.95 -5.74 -3.59
C ALA A 148 2.35 -4.76 -4.63
N TYR A 149 1.53 -3.81 -4.19
CA TYR A 149 0.99 -2.78 -5.07
C TYR A 149 2.09 -1.91 -5.71
N ALA A 150 3.03 -1.42 -4.89
CA ALA A 150 4.12 -0.59 -5.38
C ALA A 150 4.98 -1.32 -6.42
N THR A 151 5.27 -2.60 -6.19
CA THR A 151 6.04 -3.44 -7.12
C THR A 151 5.32 -3.62 -8.46
N ILE A 152 4.01 -3.87 -8.45
CA ILE A 152 3.21 -3.97 -9.67
C ILE A 152 3.19 -2.62 -10.40
N ILE A 153 2.96 -1.51 -9.70
CA ILE A 153 2.96 -0.17 -10.31
C ILE A 153 4.32 0.12 -10.94
N GLY A 154 5.41 -0.16 -10.24
CA GLY A 154 6.76 0.07 -10.75
C GLY A 154 7.07 -0.77 -11.98
N ASN A 155 6.98 -2.08 -11.85
CA ASN A 155 7.45 -3.02 -12.85
C ASN A 155 6.52 -3.15 -14.07
N GLU A 156 5.19 -3.11 -13.85
CA GLU A 156 4.23 -3.38 -14.90
C GLU A 156 3.68 -2.11 -15.56
N ILE A 157 3.73 -0.97 -14.89
CA ILE A 157 3.16 0.28 -15.40
C ILE A 157 4.27 1.30 -15.68
N VAL A 158 5.02 1.74 -14.66
CA VAL A 158 6.01 2.81 -14.80
C VAL A 158 7.16 2.39 -15.73
N ALA A 159 7.62 1.14 -15.62
CA ALA A 159 8.66 0.58 -16.49
C ALA A 159 8.25 0.61 -17.97
N LYS A 160 6.97 0.44 -18.28
CA LYS A 160 6.44 0.49 -19.66
C LYS A 160 6.10 1.90 -20.11
N TRP A 161 5.61 2.74 -19.22
CA TRP A 161 5.21 4.11 -19.51
C TRP A 161 6.40 5.02 -19.75
N VAL A 162 7.42 4.95 -18.89
CA VAL A 162 8.62 5.82 -18.96
C VAL A 162 9.90 5.00 -18.78
N PRO A 163 10.24 4.09 -19.72
CA PRO A 163 11.29 3.09 -19.54
C PRO A 163 12.67 3.68 -19.24
N MET A 164 13.04 4.79 -19.88
CA MET A 164 14.32 5.45 -19.62
C MET A 164 14.41 6.05 -18.23
N THR A 165 13.31 6.65 -17.76
CA THR A 165 13.22 7.19 -16.40
C THR A 165 13.22 6.07 -15.38
N TRP A 166 12.55 4.96 -15.68
CA TRP A 166 12.52 3.77 -14.81
C TRP A 166 13.93 3.19 -14.64
N GLN A 167 14.69 3.02 -15.73
CA GLN A 167 16.06 2.56 -15.63
C GLN A 167 16.92 3.51 -14.78
N ALA A 168 16.83 4.82 -15.02
CA ALA A 168 17.53 5.81 -14.21
C ALA A 168 17.11 5.79 -12.73
N PHE A 169 15.82 5.49 -12.43
CA PHE A 169 15.36 5.32 -11.07
C PHE A 169 15.98 4.10 -10.38
N LEU A 170 16.06 2.97 -11.09
CA LEU A 170 16.72 1.79 -10.58
C LEU A 170 18.21 2.06 -10.30
N ASP A 171 18.93 2.71 -11.23
CA ASP A 171 20.36 2.96 -11.12
C ASP A 171 20.71 3.96 -10.01
N TYR A 172 19.93 5.07 -9.89
CA TYR A 172 20.28 6.20 -9.02
C TYR A 172 19.51 6.24 -7.71
N ARG A 173 18.52 5.38 -7.50
CA ARG A 173 17.68 5.38 -6.30
C ARG A 173 17.57 4.01 -5.64
N VAL A 174 17.22 2.98 -6.40
CA VAL A 174 16.97 1.64 -5.84
C VAL A 174 18.27 0.89 -5.58
N ASN A 175 19.14 0.84 -6.58
CA ASN A 175 20.41 0.07 -6.54
C ASN A 175 21.61 0.94 -6.15
N SER A 176 21.40 2.17 -5.71
CA SER A 176 22.47 3.08 -5.33
C SER A 176 22.75 3.04 -3.83
N LEU A 177 24.01 3.13 -3.45
CA LEU A 177 24.41 3.38 -2.08
C LEU A 177 24.46 4.89 -1.84
N ARG A 178 23.82 5.32 -0.76
CA ARG A 178 23.95 6.69 -0.25
C ARG A 178 25.00 6.69 0.85
N LEU A 179 26.14 7.29 0.56
CA LEU A 179 27.23 7.47 1.52
C LEU A 179 27.13 8.87 2.14
N SER A 180 27.18 8.95 3.45
CA SER A 180 27.37 10.20 4.17
C SER A 180 28.83 10.65 4.06
N ALA A 181 29.14 11.90 4.42
CA ALA A 181 30.53 12.36 4.49
C ALA A 181 31.39 11.45 5.40
N ARG A 182 30.80 10.97 6.51
CA ARG A 182 31.47 10.06 7.44
C ARG A 182 31.76 8.69 6.84
N ASP A 183 30.85 8.17 6.03
CA ASP A 183 31.06 6.89 5.34
C ASP A 183 32.18 7.02 4.28
N LEU A 184 32.23 8.18 3.61
CA LEU A 184 33.30 8.48 2.64
C LEU A 184 34.68 8.55 3.28
N ASP A 185 34.79 9.06 4.49
CA ASP A 185 36.06 9.10 5.23
C ASP A 185 36.54 7.68 5.58
N ILE A 186 35.62 6.76 5.90
CA ILE A 186 35.95 5.33 6.15
C ILE A 186 36.41 4.63 4.87
N VAL A 187 35.77 4.92 3.73
CA VAL A 187 36.12 4.28 2.44
C VAL A 187 37.44 4.78 1.86
N LYS A 188 37.89 5.98 2.25
CA LYS A 188 39.16 6.57 1.79
C LYS A 188 40.40 6.12 2.60
N THR A 189 40.18 5.46 3.73
CA THR A 189 41.24 4.83 4.55
C THR A 189 41.49 3.40 4.13
#